data_f4739679491ec7c1661f667d69df17e0
#
_entry.id   f4739679491ec7c1661f667d69df17e0
#
_cell.length_a   1.000
_cell.length_b   1.000
_cell.length_c   1.000
_cell.angle_alpha   90.00
_cell.angle_beta   90.00
_cell.angle_gamma   90.00
#
_symmetry.space_group_name_H-M   'P 1'
#
loop_
_entity.id
_entity.type
_entity.pdbx_description
1 polymer ?
#
loop_
_entity_poly.entity_id
_entity_poly.type
_entity_poly.pdbx_seq_one_letter_code
_entity_poly.pdbx_strand_id
1 'polypeptide(L)'
;MALFKQELAIDLGTANTVILRDDKVVLDEPSIIAIETKTAKLFAIGNEAQLIEEHTNPRIYTIRPLMNGVIADYDAAEMMLTGFIRKATGARKGLFAPTLKMVVGIPGGSTPVDMRSIRDSASHAGAHELYMIYEPMASALGIGLDVTAPNGNMVVDIGGGTTEIAVISLGGIVESSSIHVAGNEITTDIIDYMGQQHNISIGRTTAEQIKFSVGSCCKSSLPKKPRRIIWSSAVTS
;
A
#
# COMPACT_ATOMS: atom_id res chain seq x y z
N MET A 1 32.10 10.58 7.44
CA MET A 1 31.83 9.13 7.47
C MET A 1 30.56 8.91 8.27
N ALA A 2 29.45 8.49 7.62
CA ALA A 2 28.27 8.10 8.36
C ALA A 2 28.59 6.79 9.11
N LEU A 3 28.48 6.82 10.43
CA LEU A 3 28.84 5.67 11.28
C LEU A 3 27.81 4.53 11.20
N PHE A 4 26.61 4.80 10.67
CA PHE A 4 25.53 3.81 10.59
C PHE A 4 24.88 3.89 9.21
N LYS A 5 24.85 2.78 8.49
CA LYS A 5 24.09 2.56 7.27
C LYS A 5 22.81 1.80 7.64
N GLN A 6 21.67 2.26 7.16
CA GLN A 6 20.40 1.53 7.28
C GLN A 6 19.88 1.21 5.91
N GLU A 7 19.43 -0.02 5.72
CA GLU A 7 18.81 -0.50 4.48
C GLU A 7 17.30 -0.65 4.71
N LEU A 8 16.51 -0.07 3.82
CA LEU A 8 15.05 -0.15 3.84
C LEU A 8 14.55 -0.75 2.54
N ALA A 9 13.63 -1.68 2.63
CA ALA A 9 12.80 -2.08 1.50
C ALA A 9 11.39 -1.55 1.73
N ILE A 10 10.82 -0.88 0.74
CA ILE A 10 9.54 -0.19 0.82
C ILE A 10 8.64 -0.72 -0.27
N ASP A 11 7.52 -1.28 0.13
CA ASP A 11 6.36 -1.54 -0.73
C ASP A 11 5.38 -0.38 -0.55
N LEU A 12 5.26 0.45 -1.58
CA LEU A 12 4.41 1.64 -1.58
C LEU A 12 3.05 1.31 -2.20
N GLY A 13 2.29 0.45 -1.55
CA GLY A 13 1.02 -0.04 -2.08
C GLY A 13 -0.14 0.96 -1.96
N THR A 14 -1.12 0.81 -2.86
CA THR A 14 -2.35 1.64 -2.87
C THR A 14 -3.16 1.52 -1.58
N ALA A 15 -3.23 0.34 -0.98
CA ALA A 15 -3.98 0.11 0.25
C ALA A 15 -3.11 0.34 1.49
N ASN A 16 -1.97 -0.32 1.55
CA ASN A 16 -1.02 -0.28 2.66
C ASN A 16 0.39 0.00 2.14
N THR A 17 1.18 0.68 2.97
CA THR A 17 2.63 0.80 2.80
C THR A 17 3.33 -0.10 3.81
N VAL A 18 4.23 -0.94 3.32
CA VAL A 18 5.04 -1.84 4.15
C VAL A 18 6.50 -1.43 4.07
N ILE A 19 7.17 -1.33 5.21
CA ILE A 19 8.61 -1.06 5.27
C ILE A 19 9.32 -2.17 6.04
N LEU A 20 10.31 -2.74 5.39
CA LEU A 20 11.25 -3.67 6.01
C LEU A 20 12.56 -2.94 6.31
N ARG A 21 13.15 -3.28 7.45
CA ARG A 21 14.49 -2.89 7.85
C ARG A 21 15.20 -4.11 8.43
N ASP A 22 16.39 -4.42 7.91
CA ASP A 22 17.16 -5.59 8.35
C ASP A 22 16.32 -6.88 8.33
N ASP A 23 15.63 -7.15 7.20
CA ASP A 23 14.75 -8.31 6.94
C ASP A 23 13.54 -8.44 7.89
N LYS A 24 13.19 -7.37 8.60
CA LYS A 24 12.03 -7.34 9.49
C LYS A 24 11.05 -6.25 9.08
N VAL A 25 9.76 -6.59 9.06
CA VAL A 25 8.71 -5.60 8.91
C VAL A 25 8.73 -4.67 10.13
N VAL A 26 9.02 -3.40 9.89
CA VAL A 26 9.05 -2.34 10.93
C VAL A 26 7.89 -1.38 10.81
N LEU A 27 7.18 -1.41 9.67
CA LEU A 27 5.96 -0.65 9.44
C LEU A 27 5.06 -1.42 8.47
N ASP A 28 3.78 -1.54 8.81
CA ASP A 28 2.70 -2.01 7.95
C ASP A 28 1.47 -1.18 8.32
N GLU A 29 1.20 -0.16 7.52
CA GLU A 29 0.15 0.80 7.81
C GLU A 29 -0.60 1.22 6.54
N PRO A 30 -1.88 1.62 6.66
CA PRO A 30 -2.66 2.11 5.53
C PRO A 30 -1.99 3.30 4.83
N SER A 31 -2.04 3.32 3.50
CA SER A 31 -1.52 4.40 2.66
C SER A 31 -2.48 5.59 2.66
N ILE A 32 -2.55 6.29 3.79
CA ILE A 32 -3.46 7.42 4.04
C ILE A 32 -2.78 8.47 4.91
N ILE A 33 -3.09 9.72 4.66
CA ILE A 33 -2.69 10.85 5.50
C ILE A 33 -3.89 11.69 5.89
N ALA A 34 -3.77 12.39 7.01
CA ALA A 34 -4.70 13.41 7.46
C ALA A 34 -4.01 14.77 7.44
N ILE A 35 -4.67 15.77 6.88
CA ILE A 35 -4.14 17.12 6.67
C ILE A 35 -5.06 18.14 7.35
N GLU A 36 -4.46 19.12 8.02
CA GLU A 36 -5.21 20.23 8.58
C GLU A 36 -5.67 21.21 7.48
N THR A 37 -6.96 21.41 7.36
CA THR A 37 -7.59 22.19 6.27
C THR A 37 -7.07 23.63 6.15
N LYS A 38 -6.77 24.29 7.28
CA LYS A 38 -6.35 25.70 7.27
C LYS A 38 -4.89 25.91 6.95
N THR A 39 -4.02 25.00 7.38
CA THR A 39 -2.56 25.16 7.30
C THR A 39 -1.93 24.29 6.24
N ALA A 40 -2.69 23.35 5.66
CA ALA A 40 -2.19 22.29 4.77
C ALA A 40 -1.05 21.46 5.40
N LYS A 41 -0.95 21.40 6.73
CA LYS A 41 0.08 20.63 7.42
C LYS A 41 -0.37 19.21 7.68
N LEU A 42 0.59 18.31 7.60
CA LEU A 42 0.41 16.91 7.97
C LEU A 42 0.00 16.83 9.45
N PHE A 43 -1.15 16.22 9.72
CA PHE A 43 -1.69 15.99 11.05
C PHE A 43 -1.42 14.56 11.54
N ALA A 44 -1.70 13.56 10.70
CA ALA A 44 -1.49 12.15 11.02
C ALA A 44 -1.20 11.33 9.75
N ILE A 45 -0.64 10.13 9.93
CA ILE A 45 -0.36 9.18 8.85
C ILE A 45 -0.77 7.76 9.25
N GLY A 46 -1.06 6.93 8.26
CA GLY A 46 -1.30 5.51 8.46
C GLY A 46 -2.49 5.23 9.37
N ASN A 47 -2.30 4.37 10.36
CA ASN A 47 -3.35 3.96 11.29
C ASN A 47 -4.04 5.14 11.99
N GLU A 48 -3.28 6.15 12.38
CA GLU A 48 -3.84 7.34 13.04
C GLU A 48 -4.73 8.14 12.07
N ALA A 49 -4.30 8.27 10.81
CA ALA A 49 -5.10 8.95 9.78
C ALA A 49 -6.36 8.16 9.42
N GLN A 50 -6.28 6.82 9.41
CA GLN A 50 -7.44 5.96 9.14
C GLN A 50 -8.53 6.11 10.22
N LEU A 51 -8.14 6.21 11.48
CA LEU A 51 -9.10 6.48 12.56
C LEU A 51 -9.83 7.81 12.38
N ILE A 52 -9.16 8.82 11.79
CA ILE A 52 -9.77 10.12 11.50
C ILE A 52 -10.71 10.00 10.29
N GLU A 53 -10.39 9.18 9.28
CA GLU A 53 -11.24 8.96 8.10
C GLU A 53 -12.65 8.49 8.48
N GLU A 54 -12.77 7.72 9.57
CA GLU A 54 -14.03 7.22 10.09
C GLU A 54 -14.86 8.27 10.85
N HIS A 55 -14.26 9.43 11.17
CA HIS A 55 -14.88 10.47 11.97
C HIS A 55 -14.87 11.81 11.21
N THR A 56 -16.05 12.38 10.98
CA THR A 56 -16.18 13.68 10.31
C THR A 56 -15.60 14.80 11.15
N ASN A 57 -14.54 15.44 10.67
CA ASN A 57 -13.96 16.62 11.31
C ASN A 57 -13.75 17.73 10.27
N PRO A 58 -14.44 18.87 10.36
CA PRO A 58 -14.34 19.95 9.37
C PRO A 58 -12.96 20.63 9.31
N ARG A 59 -12.09 20.38 10.29
CA ARG A 59 -10.75 20.97 10.37
C ARG A 59 -9.66 20.06 9.79
N ILE A 60 -10.00 18.79 9.56
CA ILE A 60 -9.04 17.77 9.09
C ILE A 60 -9.73 16.99 7.98
N TYR A 61 -9.03 16.80 6.87
CA TYR A 61 -9.48 15.91 5.81
C TYR A 61 -8.41 14.83 5.57
N THR A 62 -8.85 13.67 5.15
CA THR A 62 -7.99 12.55 4.83
C THR A 62 -7.79 12.42 3.32
N ILE A 63 -6.63 11.96 2.92
CA ILE A 63 -6.26 11.73 1.53
C ILE A 63 -5.54 10.38 1.41
N ARG A 64 -5.89 9.61 0.36
CA ARG A 64 -5.14 8.44 -0.09
C ARG A 64 -4.34 8.85 -1.31
N PRO A 65 -3.03 9.09 -1.17
CA PRO A 65 -2.23 9.67 -2.24
C PRO A 65 -1.96 8.72 -3.40
N LEU A 66 -2.25 7.43 -3.20
CA LEU A 66 -2.06 6.38 -4.19
C LEU A 66 -3.42 5.82 -4.62
N MET A 67 -3.67 5.79 -5.92
CA MET A 67 -4.87 5.22 -6.52
C MET A 67 -4.49 4.33 -7.70
N ASN A 68 -5.00 3.11 -7.71
CA ASN A 68 -4.80 2.18 -8.83
C ASN A 68 -3.31 2.01 -9.23
N GLY A 69 -2.43 1.91 -8.24
CA GLY A 69 -1.00 1.73 -8.46
C GLY A 69 -0.23 2.98 -8.92
N VAL A 70 -0.88 4.14 -9.02
CA VAL A 70 -0.22 5.40 -9.42
C VAL A 70 -0.32 6.46 -8.32
N ILE A 71 0.57 7.43 -8.36
CA ILE A 71 0.52 8.57 -7.46
C ILE A 71 -0.51 9.57 -7.98
N ALA A 72 -1.63 9.70 -7.26
CA ALA A 72 -2.70 10.64 -7.58
C ALA A 72 -2.44 12.05 -7.01
N ASP A 73 -1.70 12.13 -5.90
CA ASP A 73 -1.31 13.39 -5.26
C ASP A 73 0.15 13.29 -4.81
N TYR A 74 1.03 14.02 -5.49
CA TYR A 74 2.47 13.98 -5.28
C TYR A 74 2.89 14.56 -3.93
N ASP A 75 2.30 15.69 -3.53
CA ASP A 75 2.63 16.36 -2.26
C ASP A 75 2.20 15.47 -1.08
N ALA A 76 1.01 14.90 -1.17
CA ALA A 76 0.50 13.99 -0.17
C ALA A 76 1.34 12.69 -0.09
N ALA A 77 1.77 12.14 -1.23
CA ALA A 77 2.63 10.96 -1.27
C ALA A 77 4.02 11.23 -0.66
N GLU A 78 4.60 12.40 -0.93
CA GLU A 78 5.87 12.80 -0.33
C GLU A 78 5.75 12.96 1.19
N MET A 79 4.68 13.63 1.67
CA MET A 79 4.42 13.77 3.11
C MET A 79 4.27 12.39 3.76
N MET A 80 3.51 11.47 3.14
CA MET A 80 3.30 10.13 3.63
C MET A 80 4.60 9.33 3.70
N LEU A 81 5.33 9.25 2.59
CA LEU A 81 6.57 8.49 2.51
C LEU A 81 7.61 9.01 3.50
N THR A 82 7.79 10.34 3.56
CA THR A 82 8.69 10.97 4.54
C THR A 82 8.28 10.65 5.97
N GLY A 83 6.99 10.68 6.27
CA GLY A 83 6.45 10.35 7.58
C GLY A 83 6.70 8.89 7.96
N PHE A 84 6.42 7.96 7.05
CA PHE A 84 6.65 6.53 7.26
C PHE A 84 8.13 6.17 7.42
N ILE A 85 9.02 6.75 6.61
CA ILE A 85 10.46 6.54 6.75
C ILE A 85 10.94 7.03 8.12
N ARG A 86 10.48 8.19 8.59
CA ARG A 86 10.81 8.69 9.94
C ARG A 86 10.31 7.75 11.04
N LYS A 87 9.09 7.22 10.89
CA LYS A 87 8.49 6.27 11.83
C LYS A 87 9.28 4.96 11.84
N ALA A 88 9.63 4.41 10.67
CA ALA A 88 10.39 3.18 10.52
C ALA A 88 11.83 3.28 11.01
N THR A 89 12.50 4.43 10.81
CA THR A 89 13.90 4.61 11.18
C THR A 89 14.10 5.08 12.63
N GLY A 90 13.06 5.64 13.26
CA GLY A 90 13.17 6.32 14.54
C GLY A 90 14.09 7.54 14.49
N ALA A 91 14.44 8.00 13.29
CA ALA A 91 15.49 8.98 13.10
C ALA A 91 15.08 10.37 13.60
N ARG A 92 15.79 10.84 14.61
CA ARG A 92 15.83 12.25 14.94
C ARG A 92 16.71 12.96 13.91
N LYS A 93 16.26 14.12 13.42
CA LYS A 93 17.11 15.02 12.62
C LYS A 93 18.34 15.40 13.45
N GLY A 94 19.55 15.12 12.96
CA GLY A 94 20.78 15.51 13.65
C GLY A 94 22.04 15.04 12.93
N LEU A 95 23.20 15.46 13.45
CA LEU A 95 24.54 15.21 12.89
C LEU A 95 24.89 13.70 12.76
N PHE A 96 24.13 12.83 13.41
CA PHE A 96 24.32 11.38 13.45
C PHE A 96 23.18 10.62 12.73
N ALA A 97 22.47 11.27 11.78
CA ALA A 97 21.48 10.58 10.98
C ALA A 97 22.13 9.45 10.16
N PRO A 98 21.55 8.25 10.14
CA PRO A 98 22.09 7.15 9.35
C PRO A 98 22.02 7.46 7.85
N THR A 99 22.98 6.93 7.11
CA THR A 99 22.90 6.91 5.64
C THR A 99 21.85 5.88 5.22
N LEU A 100 20.79 6.34 4.55
CA LEU A 100 19.70 5.47 4.12
C LEU A 100 19.95 4.95 2.70
N LYS A 101 19.95 3.63 2.55
CA LYS A 101 19.85 2.94 1.26
C LYS A 101 18.45 2.35 1.14
N MET A 102 17.76 2.64 0.06
CA MET A 102 16.37 2.25 -0.11
C MET A 102 16.19 1.44 -1.38
N VAL A 103 15.33 0.42 -1.29
CA VAL A 103 14.74 -0.28 -2.43
C VAL A 103 13.24 -0.02 -2.37
N VAL A 104 12.65 0.45 -3.46
CA VAL A 104 11.21 0.75 -3.53
C VAL A 104 10.58 -0.10 -4.61
N GLY A 105 9.49 -0.81 -4.26
CA GLY A 105 8.61 -1.49 -5.20
C GLY A 105 7.91 -0.47 -6.09
N ILE A 106 7.83 -0.77 -7.38
CA ILE A 106 7.10 0.03 -8.36
C ILE A 106 6.18 -0.88 -9.17
N PRO A 107 4.92 -0.49 -9.41
CA PRO A 107 4.04 -1.22 -10.30
C PRO A 107 4.59 -1.34 -11.71
N GLY A 108 4.27 -2.44 -12.41
CA GLY A 108 4.72 -2.70 -13.78
C GLY A 108 4.24 -1.66 -14.80
N GLY A 109 3.12 -0.99 -14.50
CA GLY A 109 2.55 0.10 -15.31
C GLY A 109 3.09 1.50 -14.99
N SER A 110 4.09 1.64 -14.09
CA SER A 110 4.62 2.94 -13.66
C SER A 110 5.23 3.73 -14.82
N THR A 111 4.84 5.00 -14.93
CA THR A 111 5.38 5.92 -15.93
C THR A 111 6.74 6.49 -15.47
N PRO A 112 7.55 7.06 -16.39
CA PRO A 112 8.76 7.79 -16.01
C PRO A 112 8.51 8.94 -15.02
N VAL A 113 7.30 9.53 -15.04
CA VAL A 113 6.92 10.61 -14.11
C VAL A 113 6.72 10.04 -12.71
N ASP A 114 6.04 8.91 -12.57
CA ASP A 114 5.84 8.23 -11.29
C ASP A 114 7.18 7.81 -10.68
N MET A 115 8.06 7.20 -11.49
CA MET A 115 9.41 6.81 -11.04
C MET A 115 10.24 7.99 -10.56
N ARG A 116 10.13 9.13 -11.26
CA ARG A 116 10.80 10.36 -10.86
C ARG A 116 10.26 10.89 -9.54
N SER A 117 8.94 10.90 -9.39
CA SER A 117 8.29 11.36 -8.15
C SER A 117 8.70 10.52 -6.95
N ILE A 118 8.70 9.19 -7.09
CA ILE A 118 9.18 8.29 -6.04
C ILE A 118 10.64 8.60 -5.68
N ARG A 119 11.49 8.84 -6.69
CA ARG A 119 12.90 9.19 -6.48
C ARG A 119 13.06 10.51 -5.73
N ASP A 120 12.33 11.54 -6.13
CA ASP A 120 12.37 12.85 -5.51
C ASP A 120 11.87 12.77 -4.06
N SER A 121 10.74 12.08 -3.82
CA SER A 121 10.18 11.85 -2.48
C SER A 121 11.14 11.08 -1.56
N ALA A 122 11.76 10.01 -2.06
CA ALA A 122 12.75 9.23 -1.30
C ALA A 122 13.99 10.07 -0.97
N SER A 123 14.47 10.90 -1.92
CA SER A 123 15.59 11.82 -1.72
C SER A 123 15.26 12.85 -0.63
N HIS A 124 14.07 13.46 -0.66
CA HIS A 124 13.61 14.40 0.37
C HIS A 124 13.44 13.72 1.75
N ALA A 125 13.10 12.44 1.76
CA ALA A 125 13.06 11.63 2.98
C ALA A 125 14.45 11.24 3.52
N GLY A 126 15.53 11.54 2.78
CA GLY A 126 16.91 11.32 3.19
C GLY A 126 17.59 10.09 2.61
N ALA A 127 17.06 9.53 1.51
CA ALA A 127 17.75 8.46 0.78
C ALA A 127 19.06 8.97 0.17
N HIS A 128 20.15 8.26 0.42
CA HIS A 128 21.44 8.47 -0.23
C HIS A 128 21.60 7.61 -1.49
N GLU A 129 21.08 6.39 -1.41
CA GLU A 129 21.05 5.43 -2.51
C GLU A 129 19.61 4.94 -2.64
N LEU A 130 19.06 5.00 -3.87
CA LEU A 130 17.72 4.51 -4.18
C LEU A 130 17.78 3.53 -5.35
N TYR A 131 17.18 2.39 -5.15
CA TYR A 131 16.93 1.37 -6.17
C TYR A 131 15.42 1.19 -6.32
N MET A 132 14.98 0.87 -7.52
CA MET A 132 13.60 0.53 -7.81
C MET A 132 13.54 -0.88 -8.35
N ILE A 133 12.54 -1.64 -7.93
CA ILE A 133 12.27 -2.99 -8.37
C ILE A 133 10.81 -3.09 -8.78
N TYR A 134 10.50 -3.76 -9.87
CA TYR A 134 9.12 -4.05 -10.23
C TYR A 134 8.47 -4.99 -9.20
N GLU A 135 7.25 -4.69 -8.78
CA GLU A 135 6.51 -5.44 -7.75
C GLU A 135 6.43 -6.94 -8.06
N PRO A 136 6.09 -7.40 -9.29
CA PRO A 136 6.08 -8.82 -9.58
C PRO A 136 7.45 -9.52 -9.43
N MET A 137 8.55 -8.79 -9.68
CA MET A 137 9.91 -9.30 -9.47
C MET A 137 10.22 -9.39 -7.98
N ALA A 138 9.82 -8.36 -7.20
CA ALA A 138 9.98 -8.37 -5.75
C ALA A 138 9.18 -9.52 -5.11
N SER A 139 7.94 -9.72 -5.56
CA SER A 139 7.08 -10.83 -5.11
C SER A 139 7.68 -12.19 -5.44
N ALA A 140 8.23 -12.36 -6.66
CA ALA A 140 8.94 -13.59 -7.05
C ALA A 140 10.11 -13.91 -6.12
N LEU A 141 10.94 -12.91 -5.84
CA LEU A 141 12.07 -13.05 -4.92
C LEU A 141 11.60 -13.35 -3.49
N GLY A 142 10.54 -12.66 -3.04
CA GLY A 142 9.98 -12.83 -1.69
C GLY A 142 9.44 -14.22 -1.40
N ILE A 143 8.87 -14.90 -2.41
CA ILE A 143 8.40 -16.29 -2.28
C ILE A 143 9.49 -17.32 -2.60
N GLY A 144 10.73 -16.87 -2.87
CA GLY A 144 11.88 -17.73 -3.07
C GLY A 144 11.96 -18.40 -4.45
N LEU A 145 11.35 -17.82 -5.48
CA LEU A 145 11.52 -18.30 -6.85
C LEU A 145 12.95 -18.05 -7.34
N ASP A 146 13.53 -19.03 -8.01
CA ASP A 146 14.77 -18.82 -8.75
C ASP A 146 14.48 -18.06 -10.04
N VAL A 147 14.53 -16.73 -9.94
CA VAL A 147 14.27 -15.83 -11.07
C VAL A 147 15.36 -15.89 -12.14
N THR A 148 16.53 -16.44 -11.82
CA THR A 148 17.68 -16.56 -12.75
C THR A 148 17.61 -17.81 -13.62
N ALA A 149 16.79 -18.78 -13.24
CA ALA A 149 16.60 -19.99 -13.99
C ALA A 149 16.05 -19.73 -15.42
N PRO A 150 16.39 -20.58 -16.39
CA PRO A 150 15.88 -20.44 -17.76
C PRO A 150 14.41 -20.83 -17.90
N ASN A 151 13.79 -21.32 -16.83
CA ASN A 151 12.38 -21.66 -16.81
C ASN A 151 11.51 -20.39 -16.66
N GLY A 152 10.42 -20.29 -17.41
CA GLY A 152 9.44 -19.24 -17.22
C GLY A 152 8.62 -19.47 -15.95
N ASN A 153 8.67 -18.52 -15.03
CA ASN A 153 7.83 -18.50 -13.82
C ASN A 153 6.79 -17.40 -13.98
N MET A 154 5.51 -17.72 -13.80
CA MET A 154 4.44 -16.73 -13.80
C MET A 154 4.09 -16.35 -12.37
N VAL A 155 4.07 -15.05 -12.10
CA VAL A 155 3.64 -14.46 -10.83
C VAL A 155 2.37 -13.66 -11.08
N VAL A 156 1.39 -13.82 -10.20
CA VAL A 156 0.18 -13.01 -10.14
C VAL A 156 0.16 -12.32 -8.78
N ASP A 157 0.30 -11.01 -8.80
CA ASP A 157 0.30 -10.16 -7.62
C ASP A 157 -1.02 -9.39 -7.56
N ILE A 158 -1.83 -9.63 -6.52
CA ILE A 158 -3.15 -9.01 -6.34
C ILE A 158 -3.06 -8.04 -5.17
N GLY A 159 -2.87 -6.77 -5.48
CA GLY A 159 -2.76 -5.71 -4.50
C GLY A 159 -4.11 -5.10 -4.08
N GLY A 160 -4.04 -3.89 -3.54
CA GLY A 160 -5.23 -3.08 -3.22
C GLY A 160 -5.84 -2.41 -4.43
N GLY A 161 -5.02 -1.82 -5.32
CA GLY A 161 -5.46 -1.05 -6.48
C GLY A 161 -5.20 -1.72 -7.83
N THR A 162 -4.23 -2.62 -7.90
CA THR A 162 -3.80 -3.29 -9.13
C THR A 162 -3.67 -4.79 -8.96
N THR A 163 -3.88 -5.51 -10.03
CA THR A 163 -3.46 -6.91 -10.18
C THR A 163 -2.41 -6.97 -11.27
N GLU A 164 -1.23 -7.44 -10.94
CA GLU A 164 -0.10 -7.54 -11.83
C GLU A 164 0.22 -8.99 -12.15
N ILE A 165 0.44 -9.27 -13.42
CA ILE A 165 0.79 -10.59 -13.93
C ILE A 165 2.11 -10.43 -14.66
N ALA A 166 3.12 -11.23 -14.30
CA ALA A 166 4.40 -11.21 -14.98
C ALA A 166 4.94 -12.62 -15.20
N VAL A 167 5.57 -12.82 -16.34
CA VAL A 167 6.39 -14.00 -16.64
C VAL A 167 7.85 -13.60 -16.50
N ILE A 168 8.56 -14.32 -15.64
CA ILE A 168 9.95 -14.03 -15.27
C ILE A 168 10.83 -15.21 -15.72
N SER A 169 11.94 -14.93 -16.39
CA SER A 169 12.95 -15.91 -16.79
C SER A 169 14.31 -15.23 -16.95
N LEU A 170 15.40 -15.94 -16.66
CA LEU A 170 16.77 -15.46 -16.83
C LEU A 170 17.04 -14.10 -16.18
N GLY A 171 16.45 -13.85 -15.01
CA GLY A 171 16.63 -12.60 -14.24
C GLY A 171 15.86 -11.39 -14.76
N GLY A 172 14.98 -11.57 -15.76
CA GLY A 172 14.21 -10.48 -16.37
C GLY A 172 12.72 -10.78 -16.45
N ILE A 173 11.93 -9.73 -16.56
CA ILE A 173 10.49 -9.82 -16.90
C ILE A 173 10.41 -9.97 -18.43
N VAL A 174 9.87 -11.10 -18.89
CA VAL A 174 9.71 -11.43 -20.31
C VAL A 174 8.41 -10.81 -20.85
N GLU A 175 7.33 -10.88 -20.06
CA GLU A 175 6.02 -10.35 -20.40
C GLU A 175 5.34 -9.89 -19.10
N SER A 176 4.58 -8.81 -19.15
CA SER A 176 3.81 -8.33 -18.01
C SER A 176 2.51 -7.65 -18.44
N SER A 177 1.52 -7.74 -17.58
CA SER A 177 0.23 -7.06 -17.73
C SER A 177 -0.22 -6.55 -16.37
N SER A 178 -0.79 -5.35 -16.34
CA SER A 178 -1.38 -4.76 -15.14
C SER A 178 -2.82 -4.37 -15.41
N ILE A 179 -3.71 -4.69 -14.47
CA ILE A 179 -5.12 -4.31 -14.52
C ILE A 179 -5.53 -3.61 -13.23
N HIS A 180 -6.46 -2.67 -13.32
CA HIS A 180 -6.96 -1.89 -12.19
C HIS A 180 -8.16 -2.55 -11.50
N VAL A 181 -8.19 -3.88 -11.46
CA VAL A 181 -9.19 -4.67 -10.71
C VAL A 181 -8.46 -5.41 -9.61
N ALA A 182 -8.73 -5.05 -8.37
CA ALA A 182 -8.03 -5.57 -7.19
C ALA A 182 -8.87 -5.45 -5.91
N GLY A 183 -8.24 -5.51 -4.75
CA GLY A 183 -8.92 -5.53 -3.46
C GLY A 183 -9.88 -4.36 -3.20
N ASN A 184 -9.55 -3.17 -3.70
CA ASN A 184 -10.38 -1.97 -3.51
C ASN A 184 -11.70 -2.04 -4.30
N GLU A 185 -11.65 -2.60 -5.52
CA GLU A 185 -12.83 -2.81 -6.34
C GLU A 185 -13.81 -3.77 -5.64
N ILE A 186 -13.29 -4.90 -5.16
CA ILE A 186 -14.09 -5.87 -4.40
C ILE A 186 -14.75 -5.20 -3.18
N THR A 187 -14.05 -4.29 -2.50
CA THR A 187 -14.60 -3.57 -1.35
C THR A 187 -15.72 -2.63 -1.77
N THR A 188 -15.57 -1.93 -2.89
CA THR A 188 -16.61 -1.06 -3.46
C THR A 188 -17.82 -1.87 -3.88
N ASP A 189 -17.63 -3.00 -4.56
CA ASP A 189 -18.72 -3.90 -4.93
C ASP A 189 -19.53 -4.39 -3.73
N ILE A 190 -18.87 -4.64 -2.58
CA ILE A 190 -19.57 -5.03 -1.35
C ILE A 190 -20.42 -3.87 -0.82
N ILE A 191 -19.90 -2.64 -0.83
CA ILE A 191 -20.66 -1.45 -0.41
C ILE A 191 -21.89 -1.28 -1.29
N ASP A 192 -21.72 -1.34 -2.60
CA ASP A 192 -22.80 -1.18 -3.59
C ASP A 192 -23.84 -2.29 -3.45
N TYR A 193 -23.41 -3.53 -3.28
CA TYR A 193 -24.30 -4.66 -3.06
C TYR A 193 -25.16 -4.49 -1.81
N MET A 194 -24.55 -4.08 -0.68
CA MET A 194 -25.29 -3.84 0.56
C MET A 194 -26.29 -2.70 0.42
N GLY A 195 -25.93 -1.63 -0.30
CA GLY A 195 -26.83 -0.52 -0.61
C GLY A 195 -28.02 -0.94 -1.49
N GLN A 196 -27.71 -1.58 -2.62
CA GLN A 196 -28.73 -1.90 -3.64
C GLN A 196 -29.64 -3.07 -3.24
N GLN A 197 -29.10 -4.12 -2.62
CA GLN A 197 -29.86 -5.35 -2.34
C GLN A 197 -30.50 -5.35 -0.95
N HIS A 198 -29.91 -4.63 -0.01
CA HIS A 198 -30.33 -4.66 1.40
C HIS A 198 -30.74 -3.29 1.95
N ASN A 199 -30.57 -2.22 1.16
CA ASN A 199 -30.81 -0.83 1.60
C ASN A 199 -30.04 -0.48 2.88
N ILE A 200 -28.80 -0.98 3.00
CA ILE A 200 -27.92 -0.76 4.15
C ILE A 200 -26.70 0.02 3.67
N SER A 201 -26.46 1.19 4.24
CA SER A 201 -25.25 1.96 4.02
C SER A 201 -24.14 1.46 4.97
N ILE A 202 -23.02 1.03 4.41
CA ILE A 202 -21.83 0.64 5.16
C ILE A 202 -20.61 1.45 4.73
N GLY A 203 -19.71 1.71 5.67
CA GLY A 203 -18.43 2.35 5.39
C GLY A 203 -17.40 1.37 4.82
N ARG A 204 -16.31 1.93 4.29
CA ARG A 204 -15.21 1.17 3.67
C ARG A 204 -14.61 0.15 4.64
N THR A 205 -14.31 0.53 5.88
CA THR A 205 -13.75 -0.35 6.91
C THR A 205 -14.64 -1.56 7.18
N THR A 206 -15.96 -1.34 7.25
CA THR A 206 -16.94 -2.40 7.44
C THR A 206 -16.94 -3.36 6.24
N ALA A 207 -16.90 -2.83 5.01
CA ALA A 207 -16.85 -3.65 3.80
C ALA A 207 -15.55 -4.47 3.72
N GLU A 208 -14.41 -3.91 4.12
CA GLU A 208 -13.14 -4.63 4.24
C GLU A 208 -13.25 -5.80 5.26
N GLN A 209 -13.84 -5.55 6.41
CA GLN A 209 -14.07 -6.59 7.42
C GLN A 209 -14.97 -7.72 6.89
N ILE A 210 -16.00 -7.39 6.11
CA ILE A 210 -16.85 -8.39 5.44
C ILE A 210 -16.00 -9.20 4.47
N LYS A 211 -15.25 -8.52 3.59
CA LYS A 211 -14.38 -9.16 2.59
C LYS A 211 -13.47 -10.20 3.24
N PHE A 212 -12.76 -9.85 4.31
CA PHE A 212 -11.86 -10.76 5.01
C PHE A 212 -12.58 -11.88 5.79
N SER A 213 -13.77 -11.59 6.32
CA SER A 213 -14.47 -12.55 7.17
C SER A 213 -15.20 -13.64 6.40
N VAL A 214 -15.72 -13.30 5.20
CA VAL A 214 -16.56 -14.22 4.42
C VAL A 214 -16.02 -14.50 3.02
N GLY A 215 -15.05 -13.73 2.56
CA GLY A 215 -14.44 -13.92 1.25
C GLY A 215 -13.77 -15.28 1.12
N SER A 216 -13.93 -15.91 -0.03
CA SER A 216 -13.30 -17.20 -0.35
C SER A 216 -13.13 -17.35 -1.85
N CYS A 217 -11.98 -17.84 -2.26
CA CYS A 217 -11.69 -18.18 -3.66
C CYS A 217 -12.27 -19.55 -4.08
N CYS A 218 -12.72 -20.37 -3.12
CA CYS A 218 -13.27 -21.70 -3.38
C CYS A 218 -14.65 -21.86 -2.73
N LYS A 219 -15.65 -22.32 -3.51
CA LYS A 219 -16.99 -22.64 -2.97
C LYS A 219 -16.96 -23.71 -1.86
N SER A 220 -16.02 -24.64 -1.91
CA SER A 220 -15.87 -25.70 -0.91
C SER A 220 -15.34 -25.20 0.44
N SER A 221 -14.70 -24.06 0.48
CA SER A 221 -14.20 -23.45 1.72
C SER A 221 -15.19 -22.49 2.37
N LEU A 222 -16.32 -22.22 1.72
CA LEU A 222 -17.40 -21.45 2.34
C LEU A 222 -17.98 -22.20 3.54
N PRO A 223 -18.18 -21.55 4.69
CA PRO A 223 -18.80 -22.18 5.84
C PRO A 223 -20.19 -22.70 5.47
N LYS A 224 -20.49 -23.97 5.82
CA LYS A 224 -21.80 -24.59 5.56
C LYS A 224 -22.97 -23.86 6.24
N LYS A 225 -22.70 -22.99 7.18
CA LYS A 225 -23.65 -22.05 7.80
C LYS A 225 -23.08 -20.65 7.71
N PRO A 226 -23.87 -19.63 7.35
CA PRO A 226 -23.40 -18.25 7.34
C PRO A 226 -22.89 -17.88 8.73
N ARG A 227 -21.66 -17.36 8.81
CA ARG A 227 -21.16 -16.79 10.06
C ARG A 227 -22.05 -15.60 10.39
N ARG A 228 -22.64 -15.59 11.59
CA ARG A 228 -23.35 -14.41 12.08
C ARG A 228 -22.33 -13.29 12.25
N ILE A 229 -22.35 -12.33 11.34
CA ILE A 229 -21.63 -11.07 11.53
C ILE A 229 -22.54 -10.23 12.41
N ILE A 230 -22.12 -10.02 13.66
CA ILE A 230 -22.87 -9.18 14.59
C ILE A 230 -22.37 -7.75 14.36
N TRP A 231 -23.23 -6.92 13.79
CA TRP A 231 -22.97 -5.49 13.59
C TRP A 231 -23.21 -4.75 14.90
N SER A 232 -22.20 -4.10 15.45
CA SER A 232 -22.37 -3.25 16.64
C SER A 232 -22.72 -1.80 16.31
N SER A 233 -22.75 -1.41 15.03
CA SER A 233 -23.08 -0.04 14.62
C SER A 233 -23.55 0.02 13.16
N ALA A 234 -24.74 -0.53 12.87
CA ALA A 234 -25.44 -0.15 11.64
C ALA A 234 -26.28 1.10 11.94
N VAL A 235 -25.98 2.21 11.32
CA VAL A 235 -26.89 3.37 11.28
C VAL A 235 -27.94 3.03 10.23
N THR A 236 -29.14 2.68 10.68
CA THR A 236 -30.32 2.66 9.80
C THR A 236 -30.73 4.11 9.58
N SER A 237 -30.65 4.58 8.35
CA SER A 237 -31.23 5.85 7.91
C SER A 237 -32.74 5.77 7.80
#